data_f3cf58345827d9450d91e46dd30ae67b
#
_entry.id   f3cf58345827d9450d91e46dd30ae67b
#
_cell.length_a   1.000
_cell.length_b   1.000
_cell.length_c   1.000
_cell.angle_alpha   90.00
_cell.angle_beta   90.00
_cell.angle_gamma   90.00
#
_symmetry.space_group_name_H-M   'P 1'
#
loop_
_entity.id
_entity.type
_entity.pdbx_description
1 polymer ?
#
loop_
_entity_poly.entity_id
_entity_poly.type
_entity_poly.pdbx_seq_one_letter_code
_entity_poly.pdbx_strand_id
1 'polypeptide(L)'
;MAIKAVFWDIGGVLLTNGWDREQRADVLERFGLDVTEFTERHKLAAPELELGRMTLADYMAQTLFYTPRDFTPDEFRAAMEAESQPHADSLALARELAGRWRMYSLNNEGHDLNDHRIRTFELHDFLLGFFTSCYLGVMKPNPRIYRLGLQLANVRPEEAVMIDDRSQNAEAARSVGMSAVHYKGAAQLREALAALGVE
;
A
#
# COMPACT_ATOMS: atom_id res chain seq x y z
N MET A 1 22.43 0.24 16.07
CA MET A 1 23.00 0.57 14.74
C MET A 1 22.19 1.72 14.16
N ALA A 2 22.74 2.54 13.25
CA ALA A 2 21.99 3.64 12.66
C ALA A 2 21.08 3.13 11.55
N ILE A 3 19.84 3.64 11.47
CA ILE A 3 18.92 3.41 10.35
C ILE A 3 19.52 4.04 9.09
N LYS A 4 19.38 3.37 7.97
CA LYS A 4 19.82 3.83 6.63
C LYS A 4 18.70 3.87 5.60
N ALA A 5 17.62 3.12 5.83
CA ALA A 5 16.48 3.06 4.94
C ALA A 5 15.16 3.06 5.70
N VAL A 6 14.18 3.78 5.16
CA VAL A 6 12.80 3.84 5.66
C VAL A 6 11.88 3.24 4.62
N PHE A 7 11.10 2.23 5.01
CA PHE A 7 10.10 1.58 4.19
C PHE A 7 8.71 2.04 4.61
N TRP A 8 7.95 2.54 3.66
CA TRP A 8 6.62 3.09 3.88
C TRP A 8 5.54 2.18 3.32
N ASP A 9 4.53 1.86 4.10
CA ASP A 9 3.25 1.50 3.50
C ASP A 9 2.65 2.72 2.81
N ILE A 10 1.85 2.50 1.79
CA ILE A 10 1.13 3.57 1.09
C ILE A 10 -0.28 3.68 1.66
N GLY A 11 -1.08 2.61 1.56
CA GLY A 11 -2.44 2.60 2.09
C GLY A 11 -2.47 2.65 3.61
N GLY A 12 -3.30 3.51 4.19
CA GLY A 12 -3.41 3.69 5.64
C GLY A 12 -2.27 4.49 6.28
N VAL A 13 -1.19 4.81 5.53
CA VAL A 13 -0.03 5.58 6.04
C VAL A 13 0.17 6.89 5.27
N LEU A 14 0.52 6.83 3.99
CA LEU A 14 0.71 8.02 3.15
C LEU A 14 -0.61 8.49 2.52
N LEU A 15 -1.46 7.55 2.18
CA LEU A 15 -2.78 7.74 1.57
C LEU A 15 -3.82 6.92 2.33
N THR A 16 -5.10 7.15 2.05
CA THR A 16 -6.18 6.25 2.49
C THR A 16 -5.96 4.82 1.97
N ASN A 17 -6.65 3.85 2.55
CA ASN A 17 -6.50 2.44 2.16
C ASN A 17 -6.94 2.13 0.70
N GLY A 18 -7.62 3.08 0.04
CA GLY A 18 -8.00 2.98 -1.37
C GLY A 18 -9.04 1.91 -1.65
N TRP A 19 -8.64 0.66 -1.89
CA TRP A 19 -9.59 -0.42 -2.21
C TRP A 19 -9.76 -1.42 -1.04
N ASP A 20 -9.81 -0.92 0.20
CA ASP A 20 -10.11 -1.74 1.37
C ASP A 20 -11.62 -1.78 1.66
N ARG A 21 -12.02 -2.45 2.72
CA ARG A 21 -13.39 -2.83 3.03
C ARG A 21 -14.37 -1.64 3.04
N GLU A 22 -14.00 -0.53 3.68
CA GLU A 22 -14.86 0.66 3.80
C GLU A 22 -15.01 1.35 2.46
N GLN A 23 -13.90 1.68 1.80
CA GLN A 23 -13.88 2.32 0.49
C GLN A 23 -14.62 1.50 -0.56
N ARG A 24 -14.45 0.17 -0.55
CA ARG A 24 -15.23 -0.71 -1.44
C ARG A 24 -16.72 -0.63 -1.17
N ALA A 25 -17.13 -0.64 0.10
CA ALA A 25 -18.55 -0.57 0.44
C ALA A 25 -19.18 0.72 -0.08
N ASP A 26 -18.50 1.86 0.09
CA ASP A 26 -18.97 3.17 -0.37
C ASP A 26 -19.09 3.22 -1.91
N VAL A 27 -18.11 2.69 -2.63
CA VAL A 27 -18.18 2.62 -4.11
C VAL A 27 -19.30 1.68 -4.55
N LEU A 28 -19.41 0.49 -3.96
CA LEU A 28 -20.44 -0.48 -4.34
C LEU A 28 -21.86 0.09 -4.12
N GLU A 29 -22.08 0.80 -3.01
CA GLU A 29 -23.35 1.47 -2.72
C GLU A 29 -23.68 2.51 -3.77
N ARG A 30 -22.72 3.36 -4.17
CA ARG A 30 -22.90 4.38 -5.23
C ARG A 30 -23.30 3.78 -6.58
N PHE A 31 -22.84 2.56 -6.87
CA PHE A 31 -23.20 1.84 -8.10
C PHE A 31 -24.40 0.89 -7.95
N GLY A 32 -25.07 0.90 -6.79
CA GLY A 32 -26.23 0.05 -6.51
C GLY A 32 -25.92 -1.46 -6.53
N LEU A 33 -24.72 -1.84 -6.14
CA LEU A 33 -24.23 -3.21 -6.20
C LEU A 33 -24.45 -3.96 -4.87
N ASP A 34 -24.71 -5.25 -4.95
CA ASP A 34 -24.79 -6.11 -3.77
C ASP A 34 -23.37 -6.31 -3.18
N VAL A 35 -23.17 -5.74 -1.99
CA VAL A 35 -21.89 -5.80 -1.26
C VAL A 35 -21.52 -7.23 -0.88
N THR A 36 -22.51 -8.08 -0.56
CA THR A 36 -22.28 -9.46 -0.15
C THR A 36 -21.79 -10.28 -1.34
N GLU A 37 -22.52 -10.23 -2.45
CA GLU A 37 -22.15 -10.95 -3.67
C GLU A 37 -20.78 -10.50 -4.20
N PHE A 38 -20.55 -9.19 -4.25
CA PHE A 38 -19.25 -8.67 -4.64
C PHE A 38 -18.13 -9.16 -3.72
N THR A 39 -18.34 -9.13 -2.40
CA THR A 39 -17.33 -9.54 -1.42
C THR A 39 -16.91 -10.99 -1.59
N GLU A 40 -17.84 -11.90 -1.90
CA GLU A 40 -17.51 -13.30 -2.13
C GLU A 40 -16.63 -13.49 -3.38
N ARG A 41 -16.93 -12.77 -4.47
CA ARG A 41 -16.11 -12.77 -5.69
C ARG A 41 -14.75 -12.10 -5.47
N HIS A 42 -14.74 -10.96 -4.77
CA HIS A 42 -13.54 -10.22 -4.41
C HIS A 42 -12.54 -11.08 -3.61
N LYS A 43 -13.00 -11.83 -2.62
CA LYS A 43 -12.13 -12.71 -1.82
C LYS A 43 -11.33 -13.72 -2.66
N LEU A 44 -11.89 -14.15 -3.78
CA LEU A 44 -11.23 -15.08 -4.68
C LEU A 44 -10.25 -14.38 -5.64
N ALA A 45 -10.61 -13.20 -6.14
CA ALA A 45 -9.87 -12.49 -7.17
C ALA A 45 -8.79 -11.54 -6.61
N ALA A 46 -9.03 -10.90 -5.48
CA ALA A 46 -8.12 -9.88 -4.92
C ALA A 46 -6.70 -10.39 -4.65
N PRO A 47 -6.47 -11.61 -4.11
CA PRO A 47 -5.11 -12.10 -3.92
C PRO A 47 -4.32 -12.23 -5.23
N GLU A 48 -4.97 -12.62 -6.32
CA GLU A 48 -4.33 -12.75 -7.62
C GLU A 48 -4.03 -11.37 -8.25
N LEU A 49 -4.92 -10.39 -8.04
CA LEU A 49 -4.69 -8.99 -8.44
C LEU A 49 -3.49 -8.40 -7.68
N GLU A 50 -3.49 -8.51 -6.34
CA GLU A 50 -2.42 -7.97 -5.50
C GLU A 50 -1.08 -8.70 -5.66
N LEU A 51 -1.08 -9.95 -6.14
CA LEU A 51 0.13 -10.68 -6.50
C LEU A 51 0.61 -10.40 -7.94
N GLY A 52 -0.10 -9.55 -8.69
CA GLY A 52 0.22 -9.22 -10.08
C GLY A 52 -0.04 -10.36 -11.08
N ARG A 53 -0.86 -11.34 -10.71
CA ARG A 53 -1.22 -12.50 -11.54
C ARG A 53 -2.51 -12.30 -12.32
N MET A 54 -3.24 -11.25 -12.01
CA MET A 54 -4.49 -10.86 -12.62
C MET A 54 -4.45 -9.39 -12.98
N THR A 55 -5.01 -9.00 -14.12
CA THR A 55 -5.17 -7.60 -14.50
C THR A 55 -6.39 -6.99 -13.79
N LEU A 56 -6.45 -5.66 -13.68
CA LEU A 56 -7.65 -4.99 -13.16
C LEU A 56 -8.88 -5.26 -14.04
N ALA A 57 -8.69 -5.37 -15.35
CA ALA A 57 -9.77 -5.72 -16.28
C ALA A 57 -10.34 -7.12 -16.00
N ASP A 58 -9.48 -8.13 -15.78
CA ASP A 58 -9.91 -9.49 -15.44
C ASP A 58 -10.59 -9.53 -14.06
N TYR A 59 -10.03 -8.79 -13.09
CA TYR A 59 -10.65 -8.64 -11.77
C TYR A 59 -12.06 -8.06 -11.87
N MET A 60 -12.24 -6.96 -12.60
CA MET A 60 -13.56 -6.35 -12.82
C MET A 60 -14.50 -7.27 -13.59
N ALA A 61 -14.01 -8.01 -14.59
CA ALA A 61 -14.81 -9.00 -15.31
C ALA A 61 -15.35 -10.08 -14.39
N GLN A 62 -14.53 -10.58 -13.45
CA GLN A 62 -14.92 -11.63 -12.52
C GLN A 62 -15.81 -11.15 -11.37
N THR A 63 -15.60 -9.91 -10.91
CA THR A 63 -16.29 -9.39 -9.71
C THR A 63 -17.52 -8.56 -10.03
N LEU A 64 -17.59 -7.92 -11.19
CA LEU A 64 -18.60 -6.93 -11.57
C LEU A 64 -19.30 -7.27 -12.87
N PHE A 65 -18.52 -7.44 -13.94
CA PHE A 65 -19.03 -7.55 -15.32
C PHE A 65 -19.27 -9.00 -15.78
N TYR A 66 -19.41 -9.93 -14.84
CA TYR A 66 -19.94 -11.28 -15.11
C TYR A 66 -21.43 -11.26 -15.54
N THR A 67 -22.09 -10.11 -15.37
CA THR A 67 -23.46 -9.80 -15.84
C THR A 67 -23.48 -8.36 -16.38
N PRO A 68 -24.42 -8.01 -17.31
CA PRO A 68 -24.55 -6.64 -17.81
C PRO A 68 -24.74 -5.62 -16.68
N ARG A 69 -24.15 -4.44 -16.83
CA ARG A 69 -24.25 -3.30 -15.92
C ARG A 69 -24.63 -2.04 -16.66
N ASP A 70 -25.24 -1.09 -15.97
CA ASP A 70 -25.63 0.23 -16.51
C ASP A 70 -24.48 1.25 -16.45
N PHE A 71 -23.28 0.81 -16.10
CA PHE A 71 -22.04 1.59 -16.02
C PHE A 71 -20.88 0.86 -16.71
N THR A 72 -19.89 1.62 -17.11
CA THR A 72 -18.70 1.12 -17.80
C THR A 72 -17.57 0.72 -16.83
N PRO A 73 -16.61 -0.14 -17.26
CA PRO A 73 -15.39 -0.41 -16.49
C PRO A 73 -14.60 0.85 -16.15
N ASP A 74 -14.54 1.84 -17.05
CA ASP A 74 -13.79 3.08 -16.81
C ASP A 74 -14.45 3.96 -15.74
N GLU A 75 -15.78 4.05 -15.71
CA GLU A 75 -16.50 4.75 -14.64
C GLU A 75 -16.27 4.10 -13.28
N PHE A 76 -16.31 2.78 -13.22
CA PHE A 76 -16.04 2.06 -11.97
C PHE A 76 -14.58 2.21 -11.54
N ARG A 77 -13.63 2.10 -12.48
CA ARG A 77 -12.20 2.32 -12.22
C ARG A 77 -11.95 3.72 -11.65
N ALA A 78 -12.53 4.75 -12.28
CA ALA A 78 -12.40 6.13 -11.80
C ALA A 78 -12.93 6.29 -10.36
N ALA A 79 -14.02 5.60 -10.01
CA ALA A 79 -14.54 5.60 -8.66
C ALA A 79 -13.60 4.88 -7.65
N MET A 80 -12.99 3.75 -8.04
CA MET A 80 -11.97 3.08 -7.24
C MET A 80 -10.75 3.99 -7.00
N GLU A 81 -10.26 4.64 -8.05
CA GLU A 81 -9.11 5.53 -8.00
C GLU A 81 -9.37 6.74 -7.09
N ALA A 82 -10.60 7.28 -7.13
CA ALA A 82 -11.03 8.43 -6.32
C ALA A 82 -11.04 8.14 -4.81
N GLU A 83 -11.08 6.89 -4.39
CA GLU A 83 -10.96 6.51 -2.97
C GLU A 83 -9.55 6.70 -2.41
N SER A 84 -8.56 6.90 -3.27
CA SER A 84 -7.21 7.25 -2.86
C SER A 84 -7.13 8.74 -2.52
N GLN A 85 -7.02 9.05 -1.23
CA GLN A 85 -6.92 10.43 -0.72
C GLN A 85 -5.64 10.60 0.10
N PRO A 86 -5.01 11.80 0.11
CA PRO A 86 -3.75 12.01 0.81
C PRO A 86 -3.95 12.12 2.33
N HIS A 87 -3.06 11.49 3.09
CA HIS A 87 -2.82 11.82 4.47
C HIS A 87 -1.78 12.96 4.52
N ALA A 88 -2.26 14.20 4.47
CA ALA A 88 -1.43 15.39 4.26
C ALA A 88 -0.22 15.49 5.20
N ASP A 89 -0.43 15.25 6.51
CA ASP A 89 0.63 15.33 7.52
C ASP A 89 1.69 14.22 7.34
N SER A 90 1.29 13.02 6.92
CA SER A 90 2.21 11.90 6.66
C SER A 90 3.04 12.15 5.41
N LEU A 91 2.41 12.67 4.35
CA LEU A 91 3.11 13.06 3.12
C LEU A 91 4.09 14.21 3.38
N ALA A 92 3.70 15.20 4.20
CA ALA A 92 4.59 16.29 4.60
C ALA A 92 5.81 15.76 5.36
N LEU A 93 5.61 14.85 6.32
CA LEU A 93 6.71 14.21 7.05
C LEU A 93 7.62 13.40 6.12
N ALA A 94 7.05 12.62 5.19
CA ALA A 94 7.85 11.86 4.24
C ALA A 94 8.69 12.79 3.35
N ARG A 95 8.11 13.87 2.82
CA ARG A 95 8.85 14.87 2.02
C ARG A 95 9.94 15.59 2.83
N GLU A 96 9.71 15.87 4.11
CA GLU A 96 10.72 16.45 5.01
C GLU A 96 11.94 15.53 5.19
N LEU A 97 11.73 14.22 5.26
CA LEU A 97 12.78 13.23 5.40
C LEU A 97 13.52 12.93 4.07
N ALA A 98 12.93 13.33 2.94
CA ALA A 98 13.52 13.11 1.62
C ALA A 98 14.89 13.77 1.49
N GLY A 99 15.79 13.12 0.77
CA GLY A 99 17.17 13.59 0.57
C GLY A 99 18.11 13.34 1.75
N ARG A 100 17.58 13.15 2.97
CA ARG A 100 18.38 12.76 4.14
C ARG A 100 18.37 11.24 4.36
N TRP A 101 17.28 10.58 3.96
CA TRP A 101 17.07 9.15 4.16
C TRP A 101 16.74 8.45 2.83
N ARG A 102 17.20 7.22 2.68
CA ARG A 102 16.80 6.37 1.56
C ARG A 102 15.40 5.83 1.86
N MET A 103 14.43 6.21 1.06
CA MET A 103 13.03 5.86 1.29
C MET A 103 12.47 5.04 0.14
N TYR A 104 11.68 4.02 0.48
CA TYR A 104 11.06 3.08 -0.45
C TYR A 104 9.62 2.82 -0.02
N SER A 105 8.73 2.47 -0.94
CA SER A 105 7.48 1.85 -0.54
C SER A 105 7.66 0.34 -0.31
N LEU A 106 6.85 -0.23 0.58
CA LEU A 106 6.65 -1.67 0.72
C LEU A 106 5.17 -1.91 1.01
N ASN A 107 4.37 -2.12 -0.03
CA ASN A 107 2.92 -2.13 0.04
C ASN A 107 2.29 -3.32 -0.71
N ASN A 108 1.07 -3.71 -0.30
CA ASN A 108 0.24 -4.65 -1.03
C ASN A 108 -0.70 -3.86 -1.93
N GLU A 109 -0.62 -4.07 -3.25
CA GLU A 109 -1.50 -3.41 -4.22
C GLU A 109 -1.41 -4.06 -5.60
N GLY A 110 -2.48 -3.95 -6.39
CA GLY A 110 -2.48 -4.27 -7.81
C GLY A 110 -1.79 -3.19 -8.66
N HIS A 111 -1.36 -3.56 -9.87
CA HIS A 111 -0.59 -2.69 -10.77
C HIS A 111 -1.26 -1.34 -11.03
N ASP A 112 -2.53 -1.37 -11.47
CA ASP A 112 -3.23 -0.16 -11.93
C ASP A 112 -3.41 0.87 -10.82
N LEU A 113 -3.87 0.45 -9.64
CA LEU A 113 -4.08 1.36 -8.52
C LEU A 113 -2.76 1.84 -7.92
N ASN A 114 -1.73 0.98 -7.89
CA ASN A 114 -0.40 1.39 -7.48
C ASN A 114 0.19 2.47 -8.41
N ASP A 115 0.10 2.28 -9.72
CA ASP A 115 0.56 3.24 -10.72
C ASP A 115 -0.21 4.56 -10.65
N HIS A 116 -1.54 4.50 -10.48
CA HIS A 116 -2.37 5.68 -10.26
C HIS A 116 -1.90 6.48 -9.04
N ARG A 117 -1.69 5.82 -7.90
CA ARG A 117 -1.24 6.46 -6.65
C ARG A 117 0.14 7.10 -6.79
N ILE A 118 1.08 6.39 -7.39
CA ILE A 118 2.44 6.91 -7.60
C ILE A 118 2.40 8.22 -8.40
N ARG A 119 1.63 8.26 -9.49
CA ARG A 119 1.54 9.42 -10.37
C ARG A 119 0.74 10.56 -9.78
N THR A 120 -0.46 10.26 -9.25
CA THR A 120 -1.39 11.29 -8.76
C THR A 120 -0.86 12.03 -7.53
N PHE A 121 -0.14 11.33 -6.65
CA PHE A 121 0.39 11.90 -5.40
C PHE A 121 1.90 12.18 -5.47
N GLU A 122 2.50 12.08 -6.66
CA GLU A 122 3.92 12.40 -6.91
C GLU A 122 4.87 11.65 -5.95
N LEU A 123 4.55 10.38 -5.64
CA LEU A 123 5.31 9.60 -4.66
C LEU A 123 6.75 9.36 -5.11
N HIS A 124 7.02 9.39 -6.42
CA HIS A 124 8.35 9.25 -7.01
C HIS A 124 9.28 10.43 -6.69
N ASP A 125 8.77 11.57 -6.23
CA ASP A 125 9.59 12.72 -5.86
C ASP A 125 10.41 12.49 -4.58
N PHE A 126 9.96 11.57 -3.73
CA PHE A 126 10.60 11.31 -2.44
C PHE A 126 10.87 9.83 -2.15
N LEU A 127 10.25 8.89 -2.88
CA LEU A 127 10.52 7.46 -2.77
C LEU A 127 11.45 7.02 -3.91
N LEU A 128 12.57 6.39 -3.55
CA LEU A 128 13.60 5.92 -4.50
C LEU A 128 13.19 4.65 -5.26
N GLY A 129 12.17 3.94 -4.76
CA GLY A 129 11.67 2.72 -5.39
C GLY A 129 10.38 2.21 -4.75
N PHE A 130 9.65 1.41 -5.52
CA PHE A 130 8.34 0.88 -5.18
C PHE A 130 8.38 -0.64 -5.13
N PHE A 131 8.39 -1.19 -3.91
CA PHE A 131 8.44 -2.63 -3.67
C PHE A 131 7.02 -3.14 -3.38
N THR A 132 6.21 -3.13 -4.41
CA THR A 132 4.79 -3.48 -4.35
C THR A 132 4.60 -4.99 -4.56
N SER A 133 3.63 -5.58 -3.88
CA SER A 133 3.34 -7.01 -3.96
C SER A 133 3.10 -7.51 -5.37
N CYS A 134 2.43 -6.72 -6.23
CA CYS A 134 2.20 -7.09 -7.63
C CYS A 134 3.49 -7.20 -8.47
N TYR A 135 4.55 -6.47 -8.12
CA TYR A 135 5.86 -6.59 -8.77
C TYR A 135 6.70 -7.73 -8.19
N LEU A 136 6.53 -8.01 -6.88
CA LEU A 136 7.36 -8.98 -6.15
C LEU A 136 6.74 -10.39 -6.11
N GLY A 137 5.46 -10.55 -6.47
CA GLY A 137 4.74 -11.81 -6.43
C GLY A 137 4.56 -12.39 -5.03
N VAL A 138 4.61 -11.53 -4.01
CA VAL A 138 4.44 -11.90 -2.60
C VAL A 138 3.87 -10.71 -1.82
N MET A 139 2.97 -10.98 -0.85
CA MET A 139 2.27 -9.96 -0.06
C MET A 139 2.74 -9.92 1.39
N LYS A 140 2.64 -8.75 2.04
CA LYS A 140 2.63 -8.65 3.50
C LYS A 140 1.43 -9.41 4.06
N PRO A 141 1.54 -10.09 5.21
CA PRO A 141 2.65 -10.11 6.16
C PRO A 141 3.70 -11.22 5.91
N ASN A 142 3.77 -11.83 4.71
CA ASN A 142 4.76 -12.88 4.45
C ASN A 142 6.19 -12.33 4.64
N PRO A 143 7.05 -12.95 5.50
CA PRO A 143 8.41 -12.48 5.75
C PRO A 143 9.28 -12.34 4.49
N ARG A 144 8.94 -13.04 3.41
CA ARG A 144 9.67 -12.99 2.15
C ARG A 144 9.65 -11.60 1.52
N ILE A 145 8.51 -10.87 1.59
CA ILE A 145 8.42 -9.53 0.97
C ILE A 145 9.40 -8.55 1.61
N TYR A 146 9.54 -8.59 2.94
CA TYR A 146 10.48 -7.73 3.67
C TYR A 146 11.93 -8.07 3.32
N ARG A 147 12.27 -9.37 3.23
CA ARG A 147 13.61 -9.80 2.81
C ARG A 147 13.94 -9.35 1.38
N LEU A 148 12.98 -9.44 0.46
CA LEU A 148 13.15 -8.93 -0.90
C LEU A 148 13.33 -7.41 -0.91
N GLY A 149 12.52 -6.65 -0.16
CA GLY A 149 12.68 -5.20 -0.02
C GLY A 149 14.07 -4.82 0.50
N LEU A 150 14.55 -5.50 1.55
CA LEU A 150 15.89 -5.29 2.09
C LEU A 150 17.00 -5.59 1.08
N GLN A 151 16.87 -6.68 0.32
CA GLN A 151 17.81 -7.05 -0.74
C GLN A 151 17.85 -6.01 -1.87
N LEU A 152 16.69 -5.57 -2.36
CA LEU A 152 16.58 -4.56 -3.42
C LEU A 152 17.09 -3.19 -2.96
N ALA A 153 16.83 -2.82 -1.71
CA ALA A 153 17.37 -1.61 -1.11
C ALA A 153 18.86 -1.72 -0.75
N ASN A 154 19.44 -2.92 -0.80
CA ASN A 154 20.82 -3.22 -0.38
C ASN A 154 21.13 -2.67 1.03
N VAL A 155 20.29 -3.06 2.02
CA VAL A 155 20.45 -2.72 3.44
C VAL A 155 20.27 -3.96 4.31
N ARG A 156 20.90 -3.97 5.47
CA ARG A 156 20.71 -5.03 6.46
C ARG A 156 19.41 -4.79 7.23
N PRO A 157 18.77 -5.83 7.79
CA PRO A 157 17.52 -5.69 8.53
C PRO A 157 17.59 -4.65 9.65
N GLU A 158 18.66 -4.67 10.45
CA GLU A 158 18.87 -3.76 11.58
C GLU A 158 19.18 -2.29 11.18
N GLU A 159 19.36 -2.03 9.89
CA GLU A 159 19.56 -0.70 9.29
C GLU A 159 18.27 -0.14 8.67
N ALA A 160 17.15 -0.85 8.82
CA ALA A 160 15.89 -0.51 8.18
C ALA A 160 14.75 -0.37 9.19
N VAL A 161 13.84 0.55 8.90
CA VAL A 161 12.56 0.68 9.62
C VAL A 161 11.39 0.55 8.65
N MET A 162 10.37 -0.24 9.02
CA MET A 162 9.09 -0.36 8.33
C MET A 162 8.03 0.46 9.04
N ILE A 163 7.23 1.21 8.30
CA ILE A 163 6.08 1.97 8.79
C ILE A 163 4.82 1.37 8.16
N ASP A 164 3.88 0.90 8.98
CA ASP A 164 2.68 0.19 8.52
C ASP A 164 1.51 0.43 9.50
N ASP A 165 0.30 0.60 9.00
CA ASP A 165 -0.91 0.81 9.79
C ASP A 165 -1.46 -0.49 10.39
N ARG A 166 -1.02 -1.67 9.88
CA ARG A 166 -1.44 -2.98 10.36
C ARG A 166 -0.38 -3.57 11.29
N SER A 167 -0.79 -3.87 12.53
CA SER A 167 0.13 -4.44 13.55
C SER A 167 0.80 -5.73 13.09
N GLN A 168 0.06 -6.61 12.37
CA GLN A 168 0.60 -7.88 11.86
C GLN A 168 1.74 -7.66 10.85
N ASN A 169 1.65 -6.61 10.03
CA ASN A 169 2.71 -6.26 9.08
C ASN A 169 3.95 -5.73 9.82
N ALA A 170 3.76 -4.86 10.82
CA ALA A 170 4.84 -4.37 11.65
C ALA A 170 5.51 -5.51 12.45
N GLU A 171 4.75 -6.48 12.96
CA GLU A 171 5.26 -7.67 13.63
C GLU A 171 6.07 -8.55 12.67
N ALA A 172 5.58 -8.75 11.44
CA ALA A 172 6.29 -9.51 10.41
C ALA A 172 7.62 -8.84 10.02
N ALA A 173 7.66 -7.50 9.91
CA ALA A 173 8.90 -6.75 9.70
C ALA A 173 9.90 -6.97 10.83
N ARG A 174 9.46 -6.91 12.10
CA ARG A 174 10.32 -7.20 13.26
C ARG A 174 10.83 -8.64 13.24
N SER A 175 10.03 -9.61 12.80
CA SER A 175 10.44 -11.01 12.74
C SER A 175 11.60 -11.29 11.78
N VAL A 176 11.87 -10.39 10.83
CA VAL A 176 13.03 -10.47 9.94
C VAL A 176 14.19 -9.59 10.39
N GLY A 177 14.09 -8.93 11.55
CA GLY A 177 15.15 -8.12 12.16
C GLY A 177 15.08 -6.62 11.84
N MET A 178 14.05 -6.13 11.16
CA MET A 178 13.82 -4.69 10.94
C MET A 178 13.30 -4.02 12.22
N SER A 179 13.60 -2.73 12.41
CA SER A 179 12.74 -1.89 13.24
C SER A 179 11.38 -1.74 12.58
N ALA A 180 10.31 -1.56 13.35
CA ALA A 180 9.00 -1.30 12.77
C ALA A 180 8.15 -0.39 13.66
N VAL A 181 7.48 0.56 13.03
CA VAL A 181 6.52 1.46 13.64
C VAL A 181 5.12 1.05 13.20
N HIS A 182 4.27 0.67 14.17
CA HIS A 182 2.84 0.56 13.94
C HIS A 182 2.27 1.98 13.90
N TYR A 183 1.90 2.44 12.72
CA TYR A 183 1.42 3.78 12.46
C TYR A 183 0.05 4.02 13.09
N LYS A 184 -0.10 5.17 13.76
CA LYS A 184 -1.36 5.63 14.37
C LYS A 184 -1.61 7.14 14.14
N GLY A 185 -0.83 7.75 13.23
CA GLY A 185 -0.89 9.16 12.89
C GLY A 185 0.49 9.79 12.80
N ALA A 186 0.58 10.91 12.08
CA ALA A 186 1.85 11.55 11.75
C ALA A 186 2.63 12.04 12.99
N ALA A 187 1.95 12.55 14.03
CA ALA A 187 2.62 13.01 15.25
C ALA A 187 3.31 11.86 15.98
N GLN A 188 2.61 10.73 16.21
CA GLN A 188 3.17 9.53 16.82
C GLN A 188 4.30 8.96 15.96
N LEU A 189 4.16 8.98 14.64
CA LEU A 189 5.18 8.51 13.72
C LEU A 189 6.47 9.33 13.85
N ARG A 190 6.37 10.67 13.90
CA ARG A 190 7.52 11.56 14.07
C ARG A 190 8.30 11.24 15.35
N GLU A 191 7.61 11.08 16.46
CA GLU A 191 8.23 10.72 17.75
C GLU A 191 8.92 9.34 17.68
N ALA A 192 8.25 8.36 17.08
CA ALA A 192 8.79 7.01 16.94
C ALA A 192 10.02 6.96 16.02
N LEU A 193 10.04 7.73 14.94
CA LEU A 193 11.18 7.85 14.03
C LEU A 193 12.35 8.56 14.70
N ALA A 194 12.11 9.67 15.41
CA ALA A 194 13.13 10.38 16.18
C ALA A 194 13.81 9.47 17.22
N ALA A 195 13.04 8.63 17.92
CA ALA A 195 13.57 7.64 18.86
C ALA A 195 14.50 6.60 18.20
N LEU A 196 14.37 6.39 16.89
CA LEU A 196 15.24 5.54 16.07
C LEU A 196 16.39 6.33 15.40
N GLY A 197 16.49 7.63 15.65
CA GLY A 197 17.49 8.52 15.05
C GLY A 197 17.16 8.90 13.61
N VAL A 198 15.88 8.88 13.21
CA VAL A 198 15.39 9.28 11.90
C VAL A 198 14.64 10.62 12.06
N GLU A 199 15.37 11.72 11.75
CA GLU A 199 14.87 13.10 11.88
C GLU A 199 15.12 13.93 10.61
#